data_b18c241b2f92becc7d18bdf70f97d739
#
_entry.id   b18c241b2f92becc7d18bdf70f97d739
#
_cell.length_a   1.000
_cell.length_b   1.000
_cell.length_c   1.000
_cell.angle_alpha   90.00
_cell.angle_beta   90.00
_cell.angle_gamma   90.00
#
_symmetry.space_group_name_H-M   'P 1'
#
loop_
_entity.id
_entity.type
_entity.pdbx_description
1 polymer ?
#
loop_
_entity_poly.entity_id
_entity_poly.type
_entity_poly.pdbx_seq_one_letter_code
_entity_poly.pdbx_strand_id
1 'polypeptide(L)'
;MDTILTVSQLKKVYGGRGSRTTALDGLSFSVSAGEFTGIMGASGSGKTTLLNCISTIDRPTSGVITVEGTEVTALRGKALSRFRRERLGFIFQDCNLLDTLTGFENMALALTILGTAPKAIERRVREAAELLGLEGVLDKYPYQMSGGEQQRVAAARAILTRPALVLADEPTGALDSKSAGQLLRQLSALNQGEGTTILMVTHDAFTASWCRRILFIKDGVLYRELRRGDLDRKAFFAQILGVVSLLGGDSADVL
;
A
#
# COMPACT_ATOMS: atom_id res chain seq x y z
N MET A 1 16.02 8.87 11.99
CA MET A 1 15.30 7.74 11.36
C MET A 1 15.66 7.75 9.88
N ASP A 2 16.02 6.59 9.35
CA ASP A 2 16.42 6.49 7.94
C ASP A 2 15.21 6.66 7.03
N THR A 3 15.38 7.43 5.95
CA THR A 3 14.33 7.63 4.95
C THR A 3 14.28 6.43 4.01
N ILE A 4 13.12 5.77 3.92
CA ILE A 4 12.91 4.62 3.03
C ILE A 4 12.40 5.06 1.66
N LEU A 5 11.49 6.02 1.62
CA LEU A 5 10.92 6.54 0.38
C LEU A 5 11.10 8.05 0.32
N THR A 6 11.61 8.53 -0.81
CA THR A 6 11.60 9.95 -1.17
C THR A 6 10.92 10.12 -2.51
N VAL A 7 9.94 11.00 -2.56
CA VAL A 7 9.27 11.46 -3.78
C VAL A 7 9.58 12.93 -3.93
N SER A 8 10.17 13.33 -5.07
CA SER A 8 10.62 14.70 -5.32
C SER A 8 10.06 15.23 -6.63
N GLN A 9 9.26 16.30 -6.56
CA GLN A 9 8.69 17.03 -7.69
C GLN A 9 8.04 16.10 -8.73
N LEU A 10 7.29 15.09 -8.22
CA LEU A 10 6.72 14.05 -9.06
C LEU A 10 5.57 14.60 -9.88
N LYS A 11 5.66 14.47 -11.20
CA LYS A 11 4.62 14.86 -12.14
C LYS A 11 4.22 13.69 -13.02
N LYS A 12 2.91 13.53 -13.23
CA LYS A 12 2.35 12.54 -14.16
C LYS A 12 1.25 13.18 -14.98
N VAL A 13 1.45 13.13 -16.30
CA VAL A 13 0.47 13.62 -17.29
C VAL A 13 0.10 12.45 -18.20
N TYR A 14 -1.17 12.16 -18.32
CA TYR A 14 -1.73 11.20 -19.27
C TYR A 14 -2.26 11.92 -20.52
N GLY A 15 -2.33 11.20 -21.64
CA GLY A 15 -2.88 11.70 -22.90
C GLY A 15 -1.83 12.24 -23.86
N GLY A 16 -2.27 12.62 -25.07
CA GLY A 16 -1.45 13.09 -26.19
C GLY A 16 -1.94 14.43 -26.77
N ARG A 17 -1.68 14.67 -28.07
CA ARG A 17 -2.13 15.89 -28.78
C ARG A 17 -3.65 15.96 -28.79
N GLY A 18 -4.25 16.80 -27.94
CA GLY A 18 -5.70 17.07 -27.92
C GLY A 18 -6.40 16.87 -26.57
N SER A 19 -5.92 15.97 -25.69
CA SER A 19 -6.46 15.83 -24.34
C SER A 19 -5.34 15.45 -23.38
N ARG A 20 -5.02 16.31 -22.43
CA ARG A 20 -4.01 16.07 -21.39
C ARG A 20 -4.66 16.16 -20.02
N THR A 21 -4.46 15.12 -19.21
CA THR A 21 -4.90 15.10 -17.81
C THR A 21 -3.67 15.02 -16.93
N THR A 22 -3.45 16.03 -16.10
CA THR A 22 -2.40 16.04 -15.09
C THR A 22 -2.92 15.30 -13.86
N ALA A 23 -2.38 14.11 -13.59
CA ALA A 23 -2.77 13.29 -12.44
C ALA A 23 -1.92 13.58 -11.20
N LEU A 24 -0.64 13.98 -11.39
CA LEU A 24 0.26 14.44 -10.33
C LEU A 24 0.97 15.69 -10.81
N ASP A 25 1.10 16.70 -9.93
CA ASP A 25 1.68 17.99 -10.29
C ASP A 25 2.69 18.48 -9.23
N GLY A 26 3.93 17.99 -9.33
CA GLY A 26 5.03 18.44 -8.47
C GLY A 26 4.98 17.89 -7.05
N LEU A 27 4.36 16.72 -6.84
CA LEU A 27 4.21 16.10 -5.52
C LEU A 27 5.57 15.76 -4.90
N SER A 28 5.77 16.17 -3.62
CA SER A 28 7.00 15.91 -2.88
C SER A 28 6.71 15.52 -1.44
N PHE A 29 7.26 14.40 -0.99
CA PHE A 29 7.21 13.92 0.40
C PHE A 29 8.25 12.82 0.64
N SER A 30 8.44 12.45 1.89
CA SER A 30 9.28 11.30 2.29
C SER A 30 8.56 10.42 3.31
N VAL A 31 8.96 9.15 3.40
CA VAL A 31 8.49 8.18 4.40
C VAL A 31 9.71 7.59 5.09
N SER A 32 9.69 7.55 6.43
CA SER A 32 10.78 6.99 7.23
C SER A 32 10.65 5.46 7.35
N ALA A 33 11.77 4.79 7.64
CA ALA A 33 11.77 3.36 7.95
C ALA A 33 10.85 3.06 9.14
N GLY A 34 10.04 2.01 9.03
CA GLY A 34 9.07 1.61 10.04
C GLY A 34 7.87 2.55 10.18
N GLU A 35 7.67 3.50 9.26
CA GLU A 35 6.50 4.38 9.29
C GLU A 35 5.28 3.69 8.65
N PHE A 36 4.11 3.84 9.27
CA PHE A 36 2.83 3.47 8.67
C PHE A 36 2.13 4.75 8.21
N THR A 37 2.26 5.05 6.92
CA THR A 37 1.74 6.28 6.30
C THR A 37 0.53 5.97 5.43
N GLY A 38 -0.54 6.75 5.60
CA GLY A 38 -1.72 6.74 4.74
C GLY A 38 -1.69 7.86 3.70
N ILE A 39 -2.21 7.59 2.52
CA ILE A 39 -2.48 8.58 1.48
C ILE A 39 -3.99 8.64 1.30
N MET A 40 -4.57 9.81 1.50
CA MET A 40 -6.00 10.07 1.35
C MET A 40 -6.28 11.16 0.30
N GLY A 41 -7.50 11.17 -0.19
CA GLY A 41 -8.01 12.17 -1.13
C GLY A 41 -9.25 11.68 -1.85
N ALA A 42 -9.99 12.56 -2.52
CA ALA A 42 -11.16 12.23 -3.31
C ALA A 42 -10.84 11.26 -4.46
N SER A 43 -11.86 10.65 -5.04
CA SER A 43 -11.69 9.89 -6.29
C SER A 43 -11.06 10.78 -7.37
N GLY A 44 -10.12 10.25 -8.13
CA GLY A 44 -9.41 11.03 -9.17
C GLY A 44 -8.32 11.96 -8.67
N SER A 45 -8.06 12.09 -7.36
CA SER A 45 -7.01 12.99 -6.82
C SER A 45 -5.57 12.58 -7.14
N GLY A 46 -5.33 11.41 -7.77
CA GLY A 46 -4.01 10.93 -8.17
C GLY A 46 -3.39 9.86 -7.27
N LYS A 47 -4.09 9.34 -6.24
CA LYS A 47 -3.55 8.36 -5.28
C LYS A 47 -3.03 7.07 -5.93
N THR A 48 -3.86 6.41 -6.73
CA THR A 48 -3.48 5.17 -7.45
C THR A 48 -2.37 5.45 -8.46
N THR A 49 -2.40 6.62 -9.14
CA THR A 49 -1.32 7.05 -10.02
C THR A 49 0.01 7.19 -9.27
N LEU A 50 -0.02 7.79 -8.08
CA LEU A 50 1.16 7.92 -7.22
C LEU A 50 1.69 6.53 -6.83
N LEU A 51 0.80 5.63 -6.36
CA LEU A 51 1.16 4.28 -5.98
C LEU A 51 1.78 3.52 -7.16
N ASN A 52 1.19 3.65 -8.36
CA ASN A 52 1.70 3.04 -9.59
C ASN A 52 3.08 3.58 -9.99
N CYS A 53 3.36 4.86 -9.76
CA CYS A 53 4.68 5.43 -9.99
C CYS A 53 5.72 4.91 -8.98
N ILE A 54 5.37 4.86 -7.68
CA ILE A 54 6.27 4.34 -6.62
C ILE A 54 6.56 2.85 -6.87
N SER A 55 5.55 2.10 -7.25
CA SER A 55 5.65 0.67 -7.57
C SER A 55 6.36 0.36 -8.86
N THR A 56 6.66 1.40 -9.64
CA THR A 56 7.27 1.27 -10.97
C THR A 56 6.39 0.54 -12.00
N ILE A 57 5.09 0.36 -11.73
CA ILE A 57 4.09 -0.14 -12.70
C ILE A 57 3.92 0.91 -13.81
N ASP A 58 3.84 2.18 -13.41
CA ASP A 58 3.81 3.30 -14.34
C ASP A 58 5.04 4.20 -14.17
N ARG A 59 5.36 4.99 -15.18
CA ARG A 59 6.49 5.93 -15.14
C ARG A 59 5.98 7.35 -14.98
N PRO A 60 6.56 8.14 -14.08
CA PRO A 60 6.25 9.56 -14.02
C PRO A 60 6.69 10.28 -15.30
N THR A 61 6.05 11.40 -15.60
CA THR A 61 6.45 12.29 -16.69
C THR A 61 7.73 13.03 -16.34
N SER A 62 7.87 13.44 -15.07
CA SER A 62 9.09 14.03 -14.50
C SER A 62 9.11 13.85 -12.97
N GLY A 63 10.21 14.23 -12.35
CA GLY A 63 10.45 14.03 -10.92
C GLY A 63 11.19 12.74 -10.63
N VAL A 64 11.58 12.56 -9.37
CA VAL A 64 12.43 11.45 -8.91
C VAL A 64 11.75 10.72 -7.77
N ILE A 65 11.83 9.39 -7.80
CA ILE A 65 11.44 8.51 -6.71
C ILE A 65 12.66 7.70 -6.30
N THR A 66 12.98 7.73 -5.02
CA THR A 66 14.06 6.96 -4.42
C THR A 66 13.49 6.05 -3.33
N VAL A 67 13.81 4.76 -3.38
CA VAL A 67 13.45 3.78 -2.34
C VAL A 67 14.72 3.13 -1.82
N GLU A 68 14.94 3.19 -0.51
CA GLU A 68 16.14 2.64 0.15
C GLU A 68 17.43 3.07 -0.56
N GLY A 69 17.53 4.38 -0.88
CA GLY A 69 18.68 4.96 -1.57
C GLY A 69 18.77 4.65 -3.07
N THR A 70 17.90 3.80 -3.62
CA THR A 70 17.88 3.47 -5.05
C THR A 70 16.92 4.37 -5.80
N GLU A 71 17.37 5.10 -6.80
CA GLU A 71 16.52 5.89 -7.70
C GLU A 71 15.75 4.95 -8.64
N VAL A 72 14.48 4.70 -8.31
CA VAL A 72 13.62 3.73 -9.03
C VAL A 72 13.16 4.27 -10.38
N THR A 73 13.07 5.57 -10.53
CA THR A 73 12.73 6.25 -11.81
C THR A 73 13.76 6.04 -12.89
N ALA A 74 15.01 5.80 -12.53
CA ALA A 74 16.11 5.50 -13.46
C ALA A 74 16.19 4.02 -13.88
N LEU A 75 15.59 3.10 -13.10
CA LEU A 75 15.68 1.66 -13.36
C LEU A 75 14.99 1.25 -14.67
N ARG A 76 15.54 0.23 -15.34
CA ARG A 76 15.02 -0.34 -16.60
C ARG A 76 15.22 -1.86 -16.64
N GLY A 77 14.39 -2.54 -17.44
CA GLY A 77 14.57 -3.96 -17.78
C GLY A 77 14.72 -4.87 -16.56
N LYS A 78 15.76 -5.69 -16.55
CA LYS A 78 16.03 -6.67 -15.49
C LYS A 78 16.23 -6.04 -14.10
N ALA A 79 16.88 -4.88 -14.02
CA ALA A 79 17.09 -4.17 -12.75
C ALA A 79 15.76 -3.72 -12.13
N LEU A 80 14.82 -3.22 -12.95
CA LEU A 80 13.49 -2.84 -12.51
C LEU A 80 12.67 -4.04 -11.99
N SER A 81 12.69 -5.16 -12.74
CA SER A 81 11.98 -6.38 -12.33
C SER A 81 12.57 -6.98 -11.05
N ARG A 82 13.90 -6.93 -10.90
CA ARG A 82 14.59 -7.36 -9.69
C ARG A 82 14.20 -6.49 -8.50
N PHE A 83 14.23 -5.16 -8.67
CA PHE A 83 13.85 -4.21 -7.62
C PHE A 83 12.43 -4.47 -7.10
N ARG A 84 11.42 -4.59 -8.01
CA ARG A 84 10.03 -4.89 -7.62
C ARG A 84 9.92 -6.16 -6.80
N ARG A 85 10.60 -7.22 -7.23
CA ARG A 85 10.53 -8.53 -6.61
C ARG A 85 11.21 -8.60 -5.24
N GLU A 86 12.30 -7.86 -5.05
CA GLU A 86 13.14 -7.94 -3.86
C GLU A 86 12.83 -6.86 -2.81
N ARG A 87 12.33 -5.69 -3.24
CA ARG A 87 12.23 -4.50 -2.40
C ARG A 87 10.81 -4.03 -2.14
N LEU A 88 9.84 -4.48 -2.93
CA LEU A 88 8.44 -4.05 -2.80
C LEU A 88 7.52 -5.22 -2.46
N GLY A 89 6.59 -4.98 -1.54
CA GLY A 89 5.44 -5.83 -1.30
C GLY A 89 4.16 -5.13 -1.78
N PHE A 90 3.20 -5.90 -2.29
CA PHE A 90 1.95 -5.35 -2.80
C PHE A 90 0.74 -6.00 -2.19
N ILE A 91 -0.19 -5.17 -1.72
CA ILE A 91 -1.53 -5.54 -1.29
C ILE A 91 -2.52 -4.75 -2.15
N PHE A 92 -3.22 -5.43 -3.05
CA PHE A 92 -4.22 -4.84 -3.94
C PHE A 92 -5.63 -4.96 -3.34
N GLN A 93 -6.54 -4.11 -3.78
CA GLN A 93 -7.95 -4.18 -3.41
C GLN A 93 -8.57 -5.54 -3.79
N ASP A 94 -8.29 -6.04 -4.98
CA ASP A 94 -8.84 -7.30 -5.52
C ASP A 94 -8.00 -8.55 -5.15
N CYS A 95 -7.15 -8.49 -4.12
CA CYS A 95 -6.28 -9.56 -3.64
C CYS A 95 -5.27 -10.09 -4.68
N ASN A 96 -5.66 -10.22 -5.94
CA ASN A 96 -4.86 -10.77 -7.05
C ASN A 96 -4.22 -12.12 -6.70
N LEU A 97 -5.00 -13.02 -6.12
CA LEU A 97 -4.59 -14.41 -5.90
C LEU A 97 -4.74 -15.21 -7.20
N LEU A 98 -3.93 -16.24 -7.34
CA LEU A 98 -4.05 -17.19 -8.45
C LEU A 98 -5.04 -18.30 -8.03
N ASP A 99 -6.17 -18.39 -8.74
CA ASP A 99 -7.27 -19.33 -8.43
C ASP A 99 -6.87 -20.80 -8.54
N THR A 100 -5.81 -21.08 -9.30
CA THR A 100 -5.25 -22.43 -9.49
C THR A 100 -4.28 -22.85 -8.41
N LEU A 101 -3.95 -21.96 -7.48
CA LEU A 101 -3.03 -22.20 -6.36
C LEU A 101 -3.77 -22.12 -5.02
N THR A 102 -3.38 -22.97 -4.08
CA THR A 102 -3.85 -22.92 -2.69
C THR A 102 -3.38 -21.66 -1.97
N GLY A 103 -3.87 -21.41 -0.76
CA GLY A 103 -3.39 -20.32 0.10
C GLY A 103 -1.89 -20.43 0.37
N PHE A 104 -1.41 -21.63 0.70
CA PHE A 104 0.02 -21.89 0.88
C PHE A 104 0.82 -21.55 -0.38
N GLU A 105 0.41 -22.03 -1.53
CA GLU A 105 1.11 -21.83 -2.80
C GLU A 105 1.09 -20.37 -3.26
N ASN A 106 -0.02 -19.65 -3.06
CA ASN A 106 -0.10 -18.21 -3.31
C ASN A 106 0.90 -17.43 -2.44
N MET A 107 1.03 -17.79 -1.16
CA MET A 107 2.00 -17.19 -0.25
C MET A 107 3.43 -17.57 -0.63
N ALA A 108 3.67 -18.85 -0.94
CA ALA A 108 4.99 -19.39 -1.28
C ALA A 108 5.55 -18.82 -2.60
N LEU A 109 4.68 -18.40 -3.52
CA LEU A 109 5.05 -17.97 -4.87
C LEU A 109 6.13 -16.88 -4.87
N ALA A 110 6.00 -15.86 -4.02
CA ALA A 110 6.96 -14.77 -3.94
C ALA A 110 8.38 -15.25 -3.55
N LEU A 111 8.45 -16.17 -2.58
CA LEU A 111 9.72 -16.77 -2.14
C LEU A 111 10.30 -17.74 -3.17
N THR A 112 9.45 -18.47 -3.87
CA THR A 112 9.84 -19.38 -4.96
C THR A 112 10.50 -18.60 -6.11
N ILE A 113 9.93 -17.47 -6.50
CA ILE A 113 10.49 -16.58 -7.54
C ILE A 113 11.86 -16.01 -7.10
N LEU A 114 12.08 -15.85 -5.80
CA LEU A 114 13.38 -15.42 -5.25
C LEU A 114 14.40 -16.56 -5.14
N GLY A 115 14.02 -17.81 -5.46
CA GLY A 115 14.90 -18.96 -5.35
C GLY A 115 15.15 -19.42 -3.91
N THR A 116 14.25 -19.11 -2.99
CA THR A 116 14.35 -19.56 -1.58
C THR A 116 14.25 -21.08 -1.49
N ALA A 117 15.06 -21.69 -0.62
CA ALA A 117 15.04 -23.14 -0.42
C ALA A 117 13.66 -23.63 0.11
N PRO A 118 13.15 -24.81 -0.34
CA PRO A 118 11.80 -25.29 0.01
C PRO A 118 11.51 -25.33 1.52
N LYS A 119 12.45 -25.84 2.33
CA LYS A 119 12.31 -25.88 3.80
C LYS A 119 12.17 -24.48 4.42
N ALA A 120 12.85 -23.48 3.86
CA ALA A 120 12.74 -22.09 4.33
C ALA A 120 11.42 -21.46 3.88
N ILE A 121 10.91 -21.81 2.69
CA ILE A 121 9.58 -21.39 2.22
C ILE A 121 8.50 -21.93 3.18
N GLU A 122 8.49 -23.22 3.44
CA GLU A 122 7.50 -23.85 4.32
C GLU A 122 7.48 -23.17 5.70
N ARG A 123 8.64 -23.00 6.33
CA ARG A 123 8.74 -22.34 7.62
C ARG A 123 8.18 -20.92 7.60
N ARG A 124 8.62 -20.08 6.64
CA ARG A 124 8.18 -18.68 6.54
C ARG A 124 6.69 -18.56 6.26
N VAL A 125 6.13 -19.43 5.40
CA VAL A 125 4.70 -19.43 5.11
C VAL A 125 3.90 -19.77 6.37
N ARG A 126 4.32 -20.77 7.15
CA ARG A 126 3.62 -21.14 8.40
C ARG A 126 3.72 -20.04 9.46
N GLU A 127 4.89 -19.42 9.65
CA GLU A 127 5.09 -18.28 10.54
C GLU A 127 4.16 -17.09 10.15
N ALA A 128 4.07 -16.77 8.86
CA ALA A 128 3.18 -15.71 8.38
C ALA A 128 1.70 -16.10 8.49
N ALA A 129 1.37 -17.38 8.30
CA ALA A 129 0.00 -17.87 8.46
C ALA A 129 -0.46 -17.76 9.92
N GLU A 130 0.37 -18.14 10.88
CA GLU A 130 0.09 -17.98 12.31
C GLU A 130 -0.15 -16.50 12.66
N LEU A 131 0.75 -15.62 12.22
CA LEU A 131 0.66 -14.18 12.48
C LEU A 131 -0.64 -13.53 11.92
N LEU A 132 -1.12 -14.04 10.78
CA LEU A 132 -2.29 -13.51 10.08
C LEU A 132 -3.56 -14.35 10.27
N GLY A 133 -3.52 -15.39 11.12
CA GLY A 133 -4.64 -16.28 11.40
C GLY A 133 -5.14 -17.01 10.15
N LEU A 134 -4.21 -17.64 9.41
CA LEU A 134 -4.46 -18.27 8.12
C LEU A 134 -4.22 -19.79 8.12
N GLU A 135 -3.92 -20.41 9.28
CA GLU A 135 -3.58 -21.84 9.37
C GLU A 135 -4.68 -22.72 8.77
N GLY A 136 -5.94 -22.35 8.98
CA GLY A 136 -7.10 -23.11 8.51
C GLY A 136 -7.41 -22.92 7.02
N VAL A 137 -6.64 -22.09 6.28
CA VAL A 137 -6.89 -21.82 4.85
C VAL A 137 -5.70 -22.11 3.94
N LEU A 138 -4.62 -22.63 4.49
CA LEU A 138 -3.41 -22.92 3.71
C LEU A 138 -3.67 -23.90 2.56
N ASP A 139 -4.52 -24.90 2.78
CA ASP A 139 -4.86 -25.94 1.79
C ASP A 139 -6.09 -25.59 0.94
N LYS A 140 -6.73 -24.43 1.18
CA LYS A 140 -7.89 -23.98 0.41
C LYS A 140 -7.47 -23.22 -0.84
N TYR A 141 -8.26 -23.33 -1.89
CA TYR A 141 -8.18 -22.46 -3.06
C TYR A 141 -8.92 -21.13 -2.82
N PRO A 142 -8.60 -20.04 -3.54
CA PRO A 142 -9.23 -18.73 -3.34
C PRO A 142 -10.76 -18.77 -3.35
N TYR A 143 -11.39 -19.52 -4.25
CA TYR A 143 -12.85 -19.67 -4.32
C TYR A 143 -13.48 -20.36 -3.10
N GLN A 144 -12.68 -20.99 -2.22
CA GLN A 144 -13.11 -21.63 -0.97
C GLN A 144 -12.89 -20.72 0.25
N MET A 145 -12.33 -19.53 0.04
CA MET A 145 -11.99 -18.56 1.09
C MET A 145 -13.00 -17.41 1.09
N SER A 146 -13.27 -16.85 2.28
CA SER A 146 -13.94 -15.55 2.38
C SER A 146 -13.06 -14.43 1.84
N GLY A 147 -13.64 -13.30 1.44
CA GLY A 147 -12.87 -12.14 0.95
C GLY A 147 -11.82 -11.65 1.96
N GLY A 148 -12.15 -11.71 3.27
CA GLY A 148 -11.19 -11.36 4.32
C GLY A 148 -10.02 -12.36 4.43
N GLU A 149 -10.25 -13.65 4.22
CA GLU A 149 -9.18 -14.66 4.16
C GLU A 149 -8.30 -14.46 2.93
N GLN A 150 -8.90 -14.22 1.76
CA GLN A 150 -8.16 -13.92 0.52
C GLN A 150 -7.26 -12.69 0.70
N GLN A 151 -7.79 -11.62 1.28
CA GLN A 151 -7.03 -10.39 1.50
C GLN A 151 -5.88 -10.58 2.49
N ARG A 152 -6.07 -11.38 3.54
CA ARG A 152 -4.98 -11.73 4.46
C ARG A 152 -3.92 -12.62 3.81
N VAL A 153 -4.29 -13.56 2.93
CA VAL A 153 -3.34 -14.34 2.12
C VAL A 153 -2.54 -13.42 1.19
N ALA A 154 -3.18 -12.44 0.55
CA ALA A 154 -2.50 -11.44 -0.27
C ALA A 154 -1.53 -10.58 0.56
N ALA A 155 -1.93 -10.17 1.76
CA ALA A 155 -1.06 -9.46 2.70
C ALA A 155 0.13 -10.32 3.15
N ALA A 156 -0.10 -11.59 3.48
CA ALA A 156 0.98 -12.54 3.79
C ALA A 156 1.98 -12.65 2.65
N ARG A 157 1.50 -12.85 1.42
CA ARG A 157 2.35 -12.90 0.22
C ARG A 157 3.21 -11.64 0.06
N ALA A 158 2.66 -10.48 0.36
CA ALA A 158 3.35 -9.20 0.21
C ALA A 158 4.51 -9.03 1.20
N ILE A 159 4.39 -9.56 2.43
CA ILE A 159 5.39 -9.36 3.49
C ILE A 159 6.45 -10.48 3.57
N LEU A 160 6.17 -11.65 3.01
CA LEU A 160 7.04 -12.84 3.12
C LEU A 160 8.46 -12.62 2.59
N THR A 161 8.63 -11.74 1.61
CA THR A 161 9.95 -11.39 1.06
C THR A 161 10.74 -10.42 1.95
N ARG A 162 10.13 -9.90 3.02
CA ARG A 162 10.66 -8.81 3.87
C ARG A 162 11.04 -7.59 3.03
N PRO A 163 10.07 -7.01 2.32
CA PRO A 163 10.34 -5.88 1.43
C PRO A 163 10.74 -4.64 2.23
N ALA A 164 11.47 -3.72 1.59
CA ALA A 164 11.78 -2.42 2.15
C ALA A 164 10.52 -1.55 2.34
N LEU A 165 9.54 -1.72 1.44
CA LEU A 165 8.29 -0.96 1.43
C LEU A 165 7.12 -1.83 1.00
N VAL A 166 6.07 -1.87 1.82
CA VAL A 166 4.77 -2.44 1.47
C VAL A 166 3.86 -1.34 0.95
N LEU A 167 3.32 -1.55 -0.24
CA LEU A 167 2.35 -0.68 -0.90
C LEU A 167 0.98 -1.33 -0.83
N ALA A 168 0.00 -0.67 -0.22
CA ALA A 168 -1.36 -1.17 -0.09
C ALA A 168 -2.33 -0.22 -0.78
N ASP A 169 -3.03 -0.69 -1.82
CA ASP A 169 -4.03 0.08 -2.57
C ASP A 169 -5.42 -0.36 -2.14
N GLU A 170 -6.11 0.48 -1.39
CA GLU A 170 -7.46 0.25 -0.85
C GLU A 170 -7.64 -1.16 -0.24
N PRO A 171 -6.75 -1.61 0.67
CA PRO A 171 -6.69 -3.02 1.09
C PRO A 171 -7.94 -3.52 1.81
N THR A 172 -8.84 -2.61 2.20
CA THR A 172 -10.11 -2.91 2.89
C THR A 172 -11.35 -2.65 2.03
N GLY A 173 -11.18 -2.16 0.79
CA GLY A 173 -12.27 -1.67 -0.05
C GLY A 173 -13.36 -2.71 -0.40
N ALA A 174 -12.99 -4.00 -0.44
CA ALA A 174 -13.92 -5.10 -0.72
C ALA A 174 -14.32 -5.89 0.54
N LEU A 175 -13.97 -5.43 1.74
CA LEU A 175 -14.16 -6.16 2.99
C LEU A 175 -15.32 -5.61 3.83
N ASP A 176 -16.01 -6.50 4.56
CA ASP A 176 -16.88 -6.10 5.66
C ASP A 176 -16.08 -5.47 6.81
N SER A 177 -16.75 -4.71 7.70
CA SER A 177 -16.10 -3.96 8.78
C SER A 177 -15.30 -4.83 9.75
N LYS A 178 -15.72 -6.08 9.98
CA LYS A 178 -15.03 -7.01 10.89
C LYS A 178 -13.71 -7.49 10.25
N SER A 179 -13.78 -7.93 9.00
CA SER A 179 -12.62 -8.37 8.21
C SER A 179 -11.63 -7.24 7.98
N ALA A 180 -12.11 -6.03 7.65
CA ALA A 180 -11.30 -4.83 7.54
C ALA A 180 -10.56 -4.52 8.84
N GLY A 181 -11.27 -4.51 9.97
CA GLY A 181 -10.67 -4.28 11.28
C GLY A 181 -9.64 -5.35 11.67
N GLN A 182 -9.83 -6.60 11.27
CA GLN A 182 -8.88 -7.67 11.51
C GLN A 182 -7.60 -7.48 10.69
N LEU A 183 -7.71 -7.23 9.38
CA LEU A 183 -6.56 -6.96 8.51
C LEU A 183 -5.74 -5.76 9.01
N LEU A 184 -6.41 -4.65 9.36
CA LEU A 184 -5.74 -3.44 9.82
C LEU A 184 -5.01 -3.64 11.16
N ARG A 185 -5.58 -4.44 12.09
CA ARG A 185 -4.86 -4.83 13.32
C ARG A 185 -3.59 -5.60 13.02
N GLN A 186 -3.65 -6.54 12.08
CA GLN A 186 -2.51 -7.36 11.68
C GLN A 186 -1.42 -6.53 10.98
N LEU A 187 -1.79 -5.64 10.05
CA LEU A 187 -0.85 -4.70 9.42
C LEU A 187 -0.20 -3.76 10.45
N SER A 188 -0.98 -3.28 11.42
CA SER A 188 -0.45 -2.46 12.51
C SER A 188 0.50 -3.23 13.41
N ALA A 189 0.20 -4.50 13.72
CA ALA A 189 1.08 -5.36 14.51
C ALA A 189 2.41 -5.65 13.79
N LEU A 190 2.36 -5.93 12.48
CA LEU A 190 3.55 -6.08 11.63
C LEU A 190 4.42 -4.82 11.62
N ASN A 191 3.78 -3.66 11.46
CA ASN A 191 4.50 -2.39 11.49
C ASN A 191 5.19 -2.13 12.83
N GLN A 192 4.50 -2.39 13.96
CA GLN A 192 5.02 -2.13 15.30
C GLN A 192 6.02 -3.19 15.78
N GLY A 193 5.81 -4.47 15.44
CA GLY A 193 6.63 -5.58 15.90
C GLY A 193 7.87 -5.82 15.04
N GLU A 194 7.72 -5.75 13.72
CA GLU A 194 8.80 -6.05 12.76
C GLU A 194 9.40 -4.79 12.09
N GLY A 195 8.87 -3.60 12.38
CA GLY A 195 9.33 -2.37 11.77
C GLY A 195 9.02 -2.27 10.27
N THR A 196 8.04 -3.04 9.77
CA THR A 196 7.64 -3.02 8.36
C THR A 196 7.16 -1.63 7.95
N THR A 197 7.76 -1.03 6.93
CA THR A 197 7.32 0.26 6.38
C THR A 197 6.11 0.04 5.47
N ILE A 198 5.00 0.75 5.73
CA ILE A 198 3.76 0.59 4.98
C ILE A 198 3.29 1.93 4.45
N LEU A 199 3.04 2.00 3.14
CA LEU A 199 2.35 3.11 2.49
C LEU A 199 1.00 2.62 1.98
N MET A 200 -0.08 3.12 2.58
CA MET A 200 -1.45 2.68 2.31
C MET A 200 -2.26 3.79 1.65
N VAL A 201 -2.85 3.51 0.52
CA VAL A 201 -3.83 4.39 -0.13
C VAL A 201 -5.22 3.98 0.34
N THR A 202 -6.03 4.95 0.74
CA THR A 202 -7.45 4.74 1.07
C THR A 202 -8.24 6.05 0.98
N HIS A 203 -9.53 5.94 0.72
CA HIS A 203 -10.49 7.05 0.86
C HIS A 203 -11.31 6.92 2.16
N ASP A 204 -11.18 5.80 2.88
CA ASP A 204 -11.92 5.54 4.12
C ASP A 204 -11.15 6.06 5.34
N ALA A 205 -11.80 6.96 6.10
CA ALA A 205 -11.22 7.58 7.30
C ALA A 205 -10.98 6.57 8.44
N PHE A 206 -11.80 5.51 8.54
CA PHE A 206 -11.60 4.46 9.54
C PHE A 206 -10.30 3.69 9.25
N THR A 207 -10.09 3.29 8.01
CA THR A 207 -8.87 2.63 7.55
C THR A 207 -7.65 3.52 7.77
N ALA A 208 -7.73 4.80 7.39
CA ALA A 208 -6.66 5.77 7.57
C ALA A 208 -6.29 6.00 9.04
N SER A 209 -7.26 5.91 9.97
CA SER A 209 -7.01 6.10 11.41
C SER A 209 -6.01 5.11 12.03
N TRP A 210 -5.70 4.01 11.34
CA TRP A 210 -4.69 3.04 11.77
C TRP A 210 -3.26 3.48 11.46
N CYS A 211 -3.09 4.42 10.53
CA CYS A 211 -1.79 5.00 10.21
C CYS A 211 -1.28 5.93 11.32
N ARG A 212 0.01 6.20 11.32
CA ARG A 212 0.63 7.20 12.21
C ARG A 212 0.67 8.57 11.56
N ARG A 213 0.61 8.62 10.23
CA ARG A 213 0.69 9.84 9.43
C ARG A 213 -0.23 9.71 8.23
N ILE A 214 -0.89 10.79 7.85
CA ILE A 214 -1.74 10.86 6.67
C ILE A 214 -1.29 12.02 5.79
N LEU A 215 -1.12 11.73 4.50
CA LEU A 215 -0.89 12.70 3.43
C LEU A 215 -2.18 12.84 2.64
N PHE A 216 -2.77 14.02 2.63
CA PHE A 216 -3.95 14.32 1.84
C PHE A 216 -3.55 14.86 0.47
N ILE A 217 -4.04 14.23 -0.60
CA ILE A 217 -3.83 14.66 -1.98
C ILE A 217 -5.13 15.25 -2.54
N LYS A 218 -5.04 16.45 -3.11
CA LYS A 218 -6.11 17.10 -3.87
C LYS A 218 -5.53 17.54 -5.22
N ASP A 219 -6.18 17.19 -6.32
CA ASP A 219 -5.82 17.59 -7.68
C ASP A 219 -4.33 17.37 -8.04
N GLY A 220 -3.80 16.22 -7.62
CA GLY A 220 -2.42 15.81 -7.90
C GLY A 220 -1.34 16.48 -7.05
N VAL A 221 -1.69 17.31 -6.07
CA VAL A 221 -0.75 17.98 -5.16
C VAL A 221 -0.96 17.57 -3.69
N LEU A 222 0.06 17.72 -2.87
CA LEU A 222 -0.06 17.53 -1.43
C LEU A 222 -0.84 18.72 -0.83
N TYR A 223 -2.05 18.44 -0.36
CA TYR A 223 -2.93 19.43 0.24
C TYR A 223 -2.62 19.66 1.73
N ARG A 224 -2.50 18.57 2.49
CA ARG A 224 -2.31 18.61 3.94
C ARG A 224 -1.64 17.36 4.46
N GLU A 225 -0.96 17.49 5.59
CA GLU A 225 -0.41 16.38 6.37
C GLU A 225 -1.00 16.39 7.77
N LEU A 226 -1.38 15.19 8.29
CA LEU A 226 -1.71 14.96 9.68
C LEU A 226 -0.78 13.92 10.28
N ARG A 227 -0.36 14.13 11.53
CA ARG A 227 0.39 13.15 12.32
C ARG A 227 -0.41 12.80 13.57
N ARG A 228 -0.52 11.51 13.87
CA ARG A 228 -1.28 11.05 15.04
C ARG A 228 -0.61 11.48 16.36
N GLY A 229 0.71 11.48 16.43
CA GLY A 229 1.43 11.76 17.67
C GLY A 229 0.97 10.84 18.80
N ASP A 230 0.66 11.43 19.96
CA ASP A 230 0.19 10.75 21.16
C ASP A 230 -1.33 10.54 21.20
N LEU A 231 -2.05 10.96 20.16
CA LEU A 231 -3.49 10.79 20.09
C LEU A 231 -3.88 9.31 20.02
N ASP A 232 -4.96 8.96 20.68
CA ASP A 232 -5.60 7.68 20.44
C ASP A 232 -6.20 7.63 19.02
N ARG A 233 -6.55 6.43 18.57
CA ARG A 233 -7.11 6.23 17.23
C ARG A 233 -8.43 6.95 17.00
N LYS A 234 -9.28 7.08 18.04
CA LYS A 234 -10.59 7.74 17.94
C LYS A 234 -10.44 9.25 17.76
N ALA A 235 -9.56 9.87 18.52
CA ALA A 235 -9.25 11.30 18.39
C ALA A 235 -8.61 11.59 17.02
N PHE A 236 -7.69 10.75 16.55
CA PHE A 236 -7.08 10.90 15.25
C PHE A 236 -8.10 10.72 14.10
N PHE A 237 -9.02 9.75 14.22
CA PHE A 237 -10.12 9.57 13.27
C PHE A 237 -10.98 10.85 13.16
N ALA A 238 -11.32 11.48 14.29
CA ALA A 238 -12.08 12.74 14.26
C ALA A 238 -11.32 13.87 13.53
N GLN A 239 -9.99 13.96 13.70
CA GLN A 239 -9.18 14.93 12.97
C GLN A 239 -9.17 14.64 11.45
N ILE A 240 -9.08 13.37 11.06
CA ILE A 240 -9.13 12.94 9.66
C ILE A 240 -10.47 13.36 9.04
N LEU A 241 -11.59 13.10 9.73
CA LEU A 241 -12.93 13.51 9.27
C LEU A 241 -13.03 15.02 9.07
N GLY A 242 -12.44 15.82 9.96
CA GLY A 242 -12.38 17.28 9.82
C GLY A 242 -11.69 17.71 8.52
N VAL A 243 -10.59 17.06 8.12
CA VAL A 243 -9.91 17.38 6.86
C VAL A 243 -10.71 16.88 5.65
N VAL A 244 -11.30 15.68 5.73
CA VAL A 244 -12.14 15.13 4.65
C VAL A 244 -13.33 16.04 4.36
N SER A 245 -13.98 16.58 5.40
CA SER A 245 -15.09 17.54 5.27
C SER A 245 -14.66 18.82 4.53
N LEU A 246 -13.45 19.31 4.80
CA LEU A 246 -12.91 20.48 4.09
C LEU A 246 -12.58 20.17 2.62
N LEU A 247 -12.11 18.96 2.34
CA LEU A 247 -11.83 18.53 0.96
C LEU A 247 -13.09 18.36 0.11
N GLY A 248 -14.22 17.93 0.73
CA GLY A 248 -15.52 17.76 0.07
C GLY A 248 -16.36 19.04 0.03
N GLY A 249 -16.08 20.04 0.87
CA GLY A 249 -16.87 21.28 0.97
C GLY A 249 -16.75 22.23 -0.24
N ASP A 250 -15.72 22.09 -1.07
CA ASP A 250 -15.60 22.83 -2.34
C ASP A 250 -16.57 22.32 -3.44
N SER A 251 -17.38 21.29 -3.16
CA SER A 251 -18.41 20.77 -4.06
C SER A 251 -19.79 21.43 -3.85
N ALA A 252 -19.89 22.45 -3.00
CA ALA A 252 -21.14 23.11 -2.65
C ALA A 252 -21.61 24.17 -3.69
N ASP A 253 -20.92 24.32 -4.82
CA ASP A 253 -21.32 25.20 -5.93
C ASP A 253 -22.10 24.47 -7.05
N VAL A 254 -22.71 23.32 -6.75
CA VAL A 254 -23.62 22.61 -7.67
C VAL A 254 -24.94 22.34 -6.95
N LEU A 255 -25.71 23.38 -6.70
CA LEU A 255 -27.17 23.36 -6.53
C LEU A 255 -27.78 24.57 -7.28
#